data_6843155b4749b2a8b7a5af635c2ad0ed
#
_entry.id   6843155b4749b2a8b7a5af635c2ad0ed
#
_cell.length_a   1.000
_cell.length_b   1.000
_cell.length_c   1.000
_cell.angle_alpha   90.00
_cell.angle_beta   90.00
_cell.angle_gamma   90.00
#
_symmetry.space_group_name_H-M   'P 1'
#
loop_
_entity.id
_entity.type
_entity.pdbx_description
1 polymer ?
#
loop_
_entity_poly.entity_id
_entity_poly.type
_entity_poly.pdbx_seq_one_letter_code
_entity_poly.pdbx_strand_id
1 'polypeptide(L)' 'MCESAVYLIRGEVKSLVMQDAAKVVITDEGAVVVNSLGERKVMKDADLLEANLIRHEILLRPK' A
#
# COMPACT_ATOMS: atom_id res chain seq x y z
N MET A 1 -15.57 -8.01 5.75
CA MET A 1 -14.82 -7.37 4.68
C MET A 1 -13.34 -7.47 4.94
N CYS A 2 -12.56 -7.76 3.92
CA CYS A 2 -11.14 -8.03 4.10
C CYS A 2 -10.35 -6.76 3.81
N GLU A 3 -9.91 -6.11 4.87
CA GLU A 3 -9.02 -4.97 4.75
C GLU A 3 -7.59 -5.46 4.83
N SER A 4 -6.70 -4.74 4.17
CA SER A 4 -5.29 -5.12 4.10
C SER A 4 -4.42 -4.03 4.71
N ALA A 5 -3.33 -4.46 5.34
CA ALA A 5 -2.30 -3.54 5.80
C ALA A 5 -1.36 -3.25 4.65
N VAL A 6 -1.02 -1.99 4.45
CA VAL A 6 -0.11 -1.56 3.39
C VAL A 6 1.14 -1.00 4.03
N TYR A 7 2.30 -1.49 3.57
CA TYR A 7 3.60 -1.07 4.07
C TYR A 7 4.47 -0.57 2.93
N LEU A 8 5.39 0.31 3.27
CA LEU A 8 6.44 0.76 2.34
C LEU A 8 7.76 0.15 2.80
N ILE A 9 8.44 -0.53 1.90
CA ILE A 9 9.71 -1.18 2.16
C ILE A 9 10.82 -0.34 1.56
N ARG A 10 11.75 0.14 2.40
CA ARG A 10 12.95 0.85 1.97
C ARG A 10 14.14 0.11 2.53
N GLY A 11 14.82 -0.66 1.68
CA GLY A 11 15.91 -1.50 2.17
C GLY A 11 15.40 -2.46 3.23
N GLU A 12 15.88 -2.32 4.45
CA GLU A 12 15.46 -3.18 5.56
C GLU A 12 14.38 -2.55 6.44
N VAL A 13 13.92 -1.35 6.09
CA VAL A 13 12.93 -0.63 6.89
C VAL A 13 11.54 -0.89 6.31
N LYS A 14 10.62 -1.32 7.17
CA LYS A 14 9.23 -1.59 6.83
C LYS A 14 8.36 -0.60 7.58
N SER A 15 7.70 0.30 6.85
CA SER A 15 6.90 1.37 7.44
C SER A 15 5.43 1.17 7.11
N LEU A 16 4.56 1.31 8.11
CA LEU A 16 3.13 1.18 7.90
C LEU A 16 2.60 2.42 7.19
N VAL A 17 1.92 2.21 6.07
CA VAL A 17 1.28 3.28 5.31
C VAL A 17 -0.19 3.41 5.71
N MET A 18 -0.89 2.27 5.73
CA MET A 18 -2.31 2.26 6.06
C MET A 18 -2.66 0.88 6.59
N GLN A 19 -3.41 0.83 7.68
CA GLN A 19 -3.74 -0.41 8.35
C GLN A 19 -4.99 -1.08 7.77
N ASP A 20 -5.90 -0.27 7.23
CA ASP A 20 -7.23 -0.71 6.85
C ASP A 20 -7.53 -0.40 5.38
N ALA A 21 -6.57 -0.68 4.51
CA ALA A 21 -6.70 -0.36 3.09
C ALA A 21 -7.75 -1.25 2.43
N ALA A 22 -8.62 -0.65 1.64
CA ALA A 22 -9.62 -1.34 0.85
C ALA A 22 -9.23 -1.38 -0.62
N LYS A 23 -8.38 -0.45 -1.06
CA LYS A 23 -8.01 -0.35 -2.46
C LYS A 23 -6.60 0.24 -2.58
N VAL A 24 -5.83 -0.30 -3.51
CA VAL A 24 -4.52 0.25 -3.86
C VAL A 24 -4.49 0.42 -5.37
N VAL A 25 -4.17 1.61 -5.83
CA VAL A 25 -4.06 1.91 -7.27
C VAL A 25 -2.64 2.31 -7.57
N ILE A 26 -2.01 1.61 -8.49
CA ILE A 26 -0.65 1.93 -8.93
C ILE A 26 -0.74 2.74 -10.22
N THR A 27 -0.10 3.89 -10.22
CA THR A 27 -0.08 4.80 -11.37
C THR A 27 1.35 5.11 -11.75
N ASP A 28 1.53 5.83 -12.85
CA ASP A 28 2.87 6.27 -13.27
C ASP A 28 3.50 7.18 -12.23
N GLU A 29 2.69 7.85 -11.43
CA GLU A 29 3.17 8.82 -10.44
C GLU A 29 3.41 8.20 -9.07
N GLY A 30 2.90 7.00 -8.83
CA GLY A 30 3.07 6.35 -7.55
C GLY A 30 1.92 5.44 -7.20
N ALA A 31 1.65 5.31 -5.90
CA ALA A 31 0.58 4.46 -5.39
C ALA A 31 -0.44 5.30 -4.63
N VAL A 32 -1.71 5.01 -4.84
CA VAL A 32 -2.80 5.63 -4.08
C VAL A 32 -3.45 4.55 -3.25
N VAL A 33 -3.45 4.75 -1.93
CA VAL A 33 -4.00 3.79 -0.98
C VAL A 33 -5.26 4.38 -0.38
N VAL A 34 -6.36 3.62 -0.43
CA VAL A 34 -7.68 4.12 -0.01
C VAL A 34 -8.27 3.15 1.01
N ASN A 35 -8.78 3.68 2.13
CA ASN A 35 -9.46 2.84 3.10
C ASN A 35 -10.95 2.73 2.78
N SER A 36 -11.68 1.98 3.62
CA SER A 36 -13.10 1.73 3.37
C SER A 36 -13.97 2.96 3.55
N LEU A 37 -13.45 4.00 4.20
CA LEU A 37 -14.16 5.26 4.36
C LEU A 37 -13.89 6.23 3.21
N GLY A 38 -13.04 5.85 2.26
CA GLY A 38 -12.69 6.70 1.13
C GLY A 38 -11.54 7.65 1.40
N GLU A 39 -10.90 7.55 2.56
CA GLU A 39 -9.71 8.34 2.87
C GLU A 39 -8.54 7.84 2.05
N ARG A 40 -7.74 8.77 1.53
CA ARG A 40 -6.70 8.47 0.56
C ARG A 40 -5.34 8.91 1.06
N LYS A 41 -4.34 8.10 0.72
CA LYS A 41 -2.95 8.45 0.96
C LYS A 41 -2.18 8.22 -0.33
N VAL A 42 -1.48 9.25 -0.79
CA VAL A 42 -0.71 9.16 -2.04
C VAL A 42 0.76 8.98 -1.70
N MET A 43 1.34 7.91 -2.23
CA MET A 43 2.76 7.61 -2.07
C MET A 43 3.44 7.85 -3.39
N LYS A 44 4.07 9.03 -3.55
CA LYS A 44 4.76 9.38 -4.78
C LYS A 44 5.93 8.46 -5.04
N ASP A 45 6.13 8.11 -6.29
CA ASP A 45 7.26 7.30 -6.73
C ASP A 45 7.32 5.95 -6.03
N ALA A 46 6.15 5.40 -5.72
CA ALA A 46 6.04 4.08 -5.13
C ALA A 46 5.46 3.10 -6.15
N ASP A 47 5.86 1.86 -6.05
CA ASP A 47 5.41 0.80 -6.93
C ASP A 47 5.04 -0.42 -6.08
N LEU A 48 4.33 -1.36 -6.66
CA LEU A 48 3.94 -2.57 -5.97
C LEU A 48 5.14 -3.53 -5.90
N LEU A 49 5.46 -3.97 -4.70
CA LEU A 49 6.47 -4.99 -4.50
C LEU A 49 5.82 -6.37 -4.39
N GLU A 50 4.78 -6.48 -3.57
CA GLU A 50 4.14 -7.77 -3.32
C GLU A 50 2.74 -7.54 -2.78
N ALA A 51 1.81 -8.38 -3.20
CA ALA A 51 0.47 -8.45 -2.61
C ALA A 51 0.28 -9.86 -2.07
N ASN A 52 0.22 -9.97 -0.73
CA ASN A 52 0.00 -11.26 -0.09
C ASN A 52 -1.45 -11.33 0.34
N LEU A 53 -2.25 -12.04 -0.44
CA LEU A 53 -3.70 -12.04 -0.26
C LEU A 53 -4.15 -12.95 0.88
N ILE A 54 -3.31 -13.91 1.27
CA ILE A 54 -3.61 -14.78 2.40
C ILE A 54 -3.43 -14.02 3.70
N ARG A 55 -2.37 -13.21 3.79
CA ARG A 55 -2.06 -12.45 4.98
C ARG A 55 -2.70 -11.07 4.99
N HIS A 56 -3.35 -10.67 3.91
CA HIS A 56 -3.94 -9.34 3.72
C HIS A 56 -2.89 -8.26 3.94
N GLU A 57 -1.77 -8.42 3.22
CA GLU A 57 -0.62 -7.54 3.37
C GLU A 57 -0.13 -7.11 1.99
N ILE A 58 -0.01 -5.80 1.81
CA ILE A 58 0.45 -5.21 0.55
C ILE A 58 1.77 -4.51 0.85
N LEU A 59 2.78 -4.81 0.06
CA LEU A 59 4.09 -4.18 0.20
C LEU A 59 4.35 -3.30 -1.01
N LEU A 60 4.69 -2.06 -0.74
CA LEU A 60 5.10 -1.09 -1.75
C LEU A 60 6.59 -0.86 -1.61
N ARG A 61 7.21 -0.36 -2.67
CA ARG A 61 8.62 0.02 -2.66
C ARG A 61 8.80 1.31 -3.44
N PRO A 62 9.85 2.09 -3.15
CA PRO A 62 10.19 3.23 -4.01
C PRO A 62 10.58 2.73 -5.40
N LYS A 63 10.19 3.50 -6.39
CA LYS A 63 10.57 3.22 -7.79
C LYS A 63 12.05 3.41 -8.00
#